data_c35f914aee6a37c898e40aa8c84cf16a
#
_entry.id   c35f914aee6a37c898e40aa8c84cf16a
#
_cell.length_a   1.000
_cell.length_b   1.000
_cell.length_c   1.000
_cell.angle_alpha   90.00
_cell.angle_beta   90.00
_cell.angle_gamma   90.00
#
_symmetry.space_group_name_H-M   'P 1'
#
loop_
_entity.id
_entity.type
_entity.pdbx_description
1 polymer ?
#
loop_
_entity_poly.entity_id
_entity_poly.type
_entity_poly.pdbx_seq_one_letter_code
_entity_poly.pdbx_strand_id
1 'polypeptide(L)'
;MSPGVRRNIRLLSAFSFCNDFRLYAPVMVVYFAGVTGSLALATLLFSIAKIAWSVFEVPTGVFSDFLGRRLTIVLGQAASVVSIALYALGHDFTTLAAGAVVEGLAFSLFSGNNDAFLFDTLQGAGAAAQFAEWQGRVSAMFQLALAISAAGAAVALGWLSLRWMFVLTLAPQAVGVVFALLLSEPKRRSDAIPANVFAHLGEAVAVFARDARLRRLSLASMLAFALGEAKHMFHPAFFALFWPAWALGAAGVAVHALAALGFRLGGGTVRRFGELRVLVGASAASIVLGAAAVAIPTIASPGIIALASIFFGPASVAQSSLMQRAFTYAQRATMASLISLGGNLLFAVAVFALGAAADRIGARFALLGAEILTIPVTLLYWRLYRTA
;
A
#
# COMPACT_ATOMS: atom_id res chain seq x y z
N MET A 1 10.34 -21.37 -22.25
CA MET A 1 9.02 -20.69 -22.21
C MET A 1 8.47 -20.50 -23.60
N SER A 2 7.22 -20.90 -23.85
CA SER A 2 6.54 -20.70 -25.14
C SER A 2 6.32 -19.21 -25.45
N PRO A 3 6.14 -18.80 -26.71
CA PRO A 3 5.84 -17.42 -27.09
C PRO A 3 4.60 -16.85 -26.39
N GLY A 4 3.55 -17.67 -26.19
CA GLY A 4 2.33 -17.26 -25.51
C GLY A 4 2.52 -16.93 -24.03
N VAL A 5 3.34 -17.68 -23.30
CA VAL A 5 3.67 -17.43 -21.91
C VAL A 5 4.45 -16.12 -21.76
N ARG A 6 5.46 -15.91 -22.62
CA ARG A 6 6.24 -14.65 -22.63
C ARG A 6 5.35 -13.44 -22.94
N ARG A 7 4.38 -13.61 -23.85
CA ARG A 7 3.41 -12.56 -24.18
C ARG A 7 2.55 -12.21 -22.95
N ASN A 8 1.98 -13.20 -22.26
CA ASN A 8 1.17 -12.97 -21.06
C ASN A 8 1.95 -12.24 -19.96
N ILE A 9 3.20 -12.63 -19.70
CA ILE A 9 4.03 -11.97 -18.70
C ILE A 9 4.35 -10.52 -19.08
N ARG A 10 4.67 -10.25 -20.36
CA ARG A 10 4.90 -8.88 -20.85
C ARG A 10 3.64 -8.02 -20.75
N LEU A 11 2.48 -8.57 -21.10
CA LEU A 11 1.20 -7.87 -20.98
C LEU A 11 0.86 -7.60 -19.52
N LEU A 12 1.09 -8.55 -18.60
CA LEU A 12 0.90 -8.34 -17.16
C LEU A 12 1.84 -7.27 -16.63
N SER A 13 3.10 -7.23 -17.06
CA SER A 13 4.06 -6.20 -16.67
C SER A 13 3.63 -4.81 -17.15
N ALA A 14 3.18 -4.70 -18.42
CA ALA A 14 2.67 -3.45 -18.98
C ALA A 14 1.37 -3.01 -18.29
N PHE A 15 0.47 -3.95 -18.01
CA PHE A 15 -0.73 -3.74 -17.22
C PHE A 15 -0.38 -3.19 -15.82
N SER A 16 0.53 -3.85 -15.09
CA SER A 16 0.95 -3.39 -13.75
C SER A 16 1.51 -1.98 -13.78
N PHE A 17 2.35 -1.65 -14.78
CA PHE A 17 2.83 -0.28 -14.97
C PHE A 17 1.68 0.71 -15.14
N CYS A 18 0.73 0.44 -16.04
CA CYS A 18 -0.40 1.34 -16.31
C CYS A 18 -1.32 1.49 -15.09
N ASN A 19 -1.61 0.39 -14.38
CA ASN A 19 -2.45 0.41 -13.17
C ASN A 19 -1.85 1.26 -12.05
N ASP A 20 -0.54 1.25 -11.91
CA ASP A 20 0.15 1.95 -10.82
C ASP A 20 0.71 3.32 -11.23
N PHE A 21 0.49 3.73 -12.48
CA PHE A 21 0.80 5.08 -12.95
C PHE A 21 -0.26 6.06 -12.47
N ARG A 22 0.00 6.76 -11.35
CA ARG A 22 -0.96 7.59 -10.63
C ARG A 22 -0.38 8.98 -10.35
N LEU A 23 -0.58 9.90 -11.28
CA LEU A 23 -0.12 11.29 -11.14
C LEU A 23 -0.71 12.00 -9.92
N TYR A 24 -1.89 11.59 -9.47
CA TYR A 24 -2.57 12.19 -8.34
C TYR A 24 -2.02 11.75 -6.96
N ALA A 25 -1.26 10.65 -6.89
CA ALA A 25 -0.84 10.08 -5.63
C ALA A 25 -0.13 11.08 -4.68
N PRO A 26 0.80 11.92 -5.14
CA PRO A 26 1.49 12.87 -4.26
C PRO A 26 0.61 14.00 -3.72
N VAL A 27 -0.57 14.22 -4.29
CA VAL A 27 -1.44 15.37 -3.97
C VAL A 27 -2.85 14.99 -3.57
N MET A 28 -3.15 13.69 -3.47
CA MET A 28 -4.50 13.16 -3.29
C MET A 28 -5.20 13.75 -2.05
N VAL A 29 -4.54 13.75 -0.89
CA VAL A 29 -5.13 14.30 0.36
C VAL A 29 -5.37 15.80 0.25
N VAL A 30 -4.48 16.54 -0.42
CA VAL A 30 -4.61 17.99 -0.60
C VAL A 30 -5.78 18.29 -1.55
N TYR A 31 -5.93 17.51 -2.62
CA TYR A 31 -7.06 17.62 -3.54
C TYR A 31 -8.39 17.32 -2.83
N PHE A 32 -8.47 16.23 -2.09
CA PHE A 32 -9.69 15.87 -1.36
C PHE A 32 -10.04 16.91 -0.29
N ALA A 33 -9.06 17.45 0.43
CA ALA A 33 -9.28 18.53 1.38
C ALA A 33 -9.76 19.81 0.69
N GLY A 34 -9.23 20.12 -0.50
CA GLY A 34 -9.68 21.27 -1.29
C GLY A 34 -11.14 21.14 -1.78
N VAL A 35 -11.59 19.91 -2.11
CA VAL A 35 -12.99 19.67 -2.55
C VAL A 35 -13.94 19.62 -1.36
N THR A 36 -13.54 19.01 -0.26
CA THR A 36 -14.42 18.76 0.91
C THR A 36 -14.40 19.89 1.95
N GLY A 37 -13.38 20.76 1.89
CA GLY A 37 -13.17 21.82 2.89
C GLY A 37 -12.65 21.30 4.25
N SER A 38 -12.28 20.00 4.38
CA SER A 38 -11.93 19.37 5.65
C SER A 38 -10.90 18.27 5.44
N LEU A 39 -9.85 18.25 6.26
CA LEU A 39 -8.88 17.16 6.29
C LEU A 39 -9.50 15.87 6.88
N ALA A 40 -10.46 15.99 7.81
CA ALA A 40 -11.20 14.84 8.32
C ALA A 40 -11.98 14.14 7.20
N LEU A 41 -12.71 14.89 6.38
CA LEU A 41 -13.46 14.33 5.25
C LEU A 41 -12.51 13.79 4.17
N ALA A 42 -11.40 14.47 3.89
CA ALA A 42 -10.38 13.99 2.96
C ALA A 42 -9.79 12.65 3.40
N THR A 43 -9.43 12.52 4.68
CA THR A 43 -8.87 11.27 5.21
C THR A 43 -9.92 10.18 5.43
N LEU A 44 -11.19 10.54 5.64
CA LEU A 44 -12.31 9.60 5.67
C LEU A 44 -12.46 8.87 4.32
N LEU A 45 -12.16 9.50 3.19
CA LEU A 45 -12.16 8.83 1.89
C LEU A 45 -11.15 7.68 1.82
N PHE A 46 -9.95 7.83 2.39
CA PHE A 46 -8.99 6.73 2.50
C PHE A 46 -9.51 5.61 3.41
N SER A 47 -10.20 5.97 4.50
CA SER A 47 -10.84 4.99 5.39
C SER A 47 -11.91 4.20 4.65
N ILE A 48 -12.78 4.89 3.89
CA ILE A 48 -13.84 4.26 3.08
C ILE A 48 -13.22 3.29 2.07
N ALA A 49 -12.18 3.70 1.33
CA ALA A 49 -11.51 2.85 0.36
C ALA A 49 -10.93 1.58 1.01
N LYS A 50 -10.28 1.70 2.16
CA LYS A 50 -9.69 0.55 2.88
C LYS A 50 -10.73 -0.37 3.49
N ILE A 51 -11.80 0.17 4.04
CA ILE A 51 -12.93 -0.63 4.54
C ILE A 51 -13.62 -1.36 3.38
N ALA A 52 -13.89 -0.66 2.28
CA ALA A 52 -14.48 -1.27 1.09
C ALA A 52 -13.59 -2.39 0.54
N TRP A 53 -12.26 -2.16 0.43
CA TRP A 53 -11.32 -3.21 0.07
C TRP A 53 -11.46 -4.44 0.97
N SER A 54 -11.41 -4.24 2.29
CA SER A 54 -11.51 -5.35 3.26
C SER A 54 -12.84 -6.11 3.19
N VAL A 55 -13.96 -5.40 2.94
CA VAL A 55 -15.28 -6.01 2.79
C VAL A 55 -15.39 -6.82 1.50
N PHE A 56 -14.85 -6.30 0.40
CA PHE A 56 -14.91 -6.96 -0.90
C PHE A 56 -13.87 -8.07 -1.08
N GLU A 57 -12.81 -8.14 -0.26
CA GLU A 57 -11.68 -9.07 -0.45
C GLU A 57 -12.11 -10.54 -0.49
N VAL A 58 -12.99 -10.96 0.43
CA VAL A 58 -13.48 -12.34 0.45
C VAL A 58 -14.42 -12.64 -0.73
N PRO A 59 -15.45 -11.82 -1.02
CA PRO A 59 -16.30 -12.04 -2.20
C PRO A 59 -15.53 -12.08 -3.52
N THR A 60 -14.58 -11.15 -3.72
CA THR A 60 -13.83 -11.06 -4.99
C THR A 60 -12.83 -12.19 -5.16
N GLY A 61 -12.26 -12.73 -4.07
CA GLY A 61 -11.45 -13.94 -4.10
C GLY A 61 -12.24 -15.14 -4.64
N VAL A 62 -13.43 -15.36 -4.10
CA VAL A 62 -14.35 -16.40 -4.58
C VAL A 62 -14.74 -16.15 -6.05
N PHE A 63 -15.05 -14.89 -6.39
CA PHE A 63 -15.38 -14.48 -7.76
C PHE A 63 -14.26 -14.79 -8.75
N SER A 64 -13.00 -14.50 -8.38
CA SER A 64 -11.82 -14.82 -9.19
C SER A 64 -11.67 -16.32 -9.46
N ASP A 65 -12.09 -17.13 -8.51
CA ASP A 65 -12.05 -18.58 -8.65
C ASP A 65 -13.12 -19.12 -9.61
N PHE A 66 -14.28 -18.48 -9.71
CA PHE A 66 -15.35 -18.87 -10.63
C PHE A 66 -15.20 -18.26 -12.04
N LEU A 67 -14.95 -16.95 -12.13
CA LEU A 67 -14.93 -16.22 -13.40
C LEU A 67 -13.59 -16.30 -14.14
N GLY A 68 -12.53 -16.71 -13.43
CA GLY A 68 -11.17 -16.74 -13.97
C GLY A 68 -10.36 -15.48 -13.65
N ARG A 69 -9.03 -15.65 -13.69
CA ARG A 69 -8.08 -14.62 -13.29
C ARG A 69 -8.09 -13.40 -14.21
N ARG A 70 -8.16 -13.65 -15.52
CA ARG A 70 -8.16 -12.60 -16.55
C ARG A 70 -9.38 -11.67 -16.39
N LEU A 71 -10.59 -12.23 -16.29
CA LEU A 71 -11.80 -11.40 -16.16
C LEU A 71 -11.78 -10.59 -14.90
N THR A 72 -11.29 -11.14 -13.80
CA THR A 72 -11.11 -10.43 -12.53
C THR A 72 -10.16 -9.24 -12.68
N ILE A 73 -9.03 -9.38 -13.40
CA ILE A 73 -8.10 -8.28 -13.71
C ILE A 73 -8.82 -7.20 -14.56
N VAL A 74 -9.58 -7.58 -15.57
CA VAL A 74 -10.33 -6.64 -16.43
C VAL A 74 -11.35 -5.84 -15.62
N LEU A 75 -12.12 -6.52 -14.76
CA LEU A 75 -13.12 -5.86 -13.91
C LEU A 75 -12.46 -4.92 -12.88
N GLY A 76 -11.35 -5.34 -12.28
CA GLY A 76 -10.56 -4.50 -11.37
C GLY A 76 -10.07 -3.24 -12.06
N GLN A 77 -9.53 -3.36 -13.28
CA GLN A 77 -9.04 -2.21 -14.03
C GLN A 77 -10.18 -1.28 -14.49
N ALA A 78 -11.31 -1.83 -14.89
CA ALA A 78 -12.50 -1.04 -15.20
C ALA A 78 -13.00 -0.28 -13.96
N ALA A 79 -13.04 -0.93 -12.80
CA ALA A 79 -13.38 -0.29 -11.53
C ALA A 79 -12.37 0.83 -11.17
N SER A 80 -11.06 0.63 -11.40
CA SER A 80 -10.06 1.69 -11.20
C SER A 80 -10.32 2.91 -12.09
N VAL A 81 -10.65 2.72 -13.37
CA VAL A 81 -11.00 3.82 -14.28
C VAL A 81 -12.23 4.57 -13.77
N VAL A 82 -13.28 3.84 -13.35
CA VAL A 82 -14.51 4.46 -12.81
C VAL A 82 -14.22 5.24 -11.54
N SER A 83 -13.44 4.68 -10.61
CA SER A 83 -13.04 5.37 -9.38
C SER A 83 -12.32 6.68 -9.67
N ILE A 84 -11.31 6.65 -10.54
CA ILE A 84 -10.52 7.83 -10.89
C ILE A 84 -11.38 8.87 -11.62
N ALA A 85 -12.32 8.44 -12.48
CA ALA A 85 -13.27 9.33 -13.12
C ALA A 85 -14.18 10.01 -12.10
N LEU A 86 -14.68 9.28 -11.09
CA LEU A 86 -15.48 9.85 -9.99
C LEU A 86 -14.66 10.87 -9.19
N TYR A 87 -13.38 10.60 -8.92
CA TYR A 87 -12.49 11.56 -8.27
C TYR A 87 -12.23 12.79 -9.14
N ALA A 88 -12.01 12.62 -10.45
CA ALA A 88 -11.77 13.72 -11.38
C ALA A 88 -13.00 14.62 -11.56
N LEU A 89 -14.20 14.03 -11.60
CA LEU A 89 -15.46 14.73 -11.83
C LEU A 89 -16.12 15.21 -10.53
N GLY A 90 -15.73 14.66 -9.37
CA GLY A 90 -16.34 14.96 -8.08
C GLY A 90 -16.13 16.40 -7.64
N HIS A 91 -17.21 17.03 -7.18
CA HIS A 91 -17.23 18.38 -6.63
C HIS A 91 -17.73 18.39 -5.17
N ASP A 92 -18.04 17.23 -4.61
CA ASP A 92 -18.61 17.03 -3.28
C ASP A 92 -18.09 15.73 -2.65
N PHE A 93 -18.27 15.62 -1.33
CA PHE A 93 -17.85 14.44 -0.57
C PHE A 93 -18.53 13.15 -1.06
N THR A 94 -19.81 13.21 -1.42
CA THR A 94 -20.58 11.99 -1.78
C THR A 94 -20.03 11.34 -3.05
N THR A 95 -19.75 12.15 -4.07
CA THR A 95 -19.13 11.67 -5.32
C THR A 95 -17.74 11.09 -5.09
N LEU A 96 -16.92 11.76 -4.26
CA LEU A 96 -15.60 11.25 -3.89
C LEU A 96 -15.71 9.96 -3.06
N ALA A 97 -16.68 9.85 -2.16
CA ALA A 97 -16.93 8.65 -1.36
C ALA A 97 -17.37 7.46 -2.24
N ALA A 98 -18.19 7.70 -3.25
CA ALA A 98 -18.52 6.68 -4.24
C ALA A 98 -17.25 6.23 -4.99
N GLY A 99 -16.37 7.16 -5.38
CA GLY A 99 -15.06 6.86 -5.94
C GLY A 99 -14.22 5.99 -5.02
N ALA A 100 -14.19 6.29 -3.71
CA ALA A 100 -13.43 5.54 -2.71
C ALA A 100 -13.97 4.10 -2.52
N VAL A 101 -15.28 3.90 -2.53
CA VAL A 101 -15.88 2.55 -2.50
C VAL A 101 -15.47 1.75 -3.72
N VAL A 102 -15.54 2.35 -4.92
CA VAL A 102 -15.15 1.69 -6.17
C VAL A 102 -13.65 1.43 -6.22
N GLU A 103 -12.81 2.31 -5.65
CA GLU A 103 -11.37 2.07 -5.49
C GLU A 103 -11.10 0.84 -4.62
N GLY A 104 -11.80 0.73 -3.48
CA GLY A 104 -11.72 -0.44 -2.61
C GLY A 104 -12.10 -1.73 -3.33
N LEU A 105 -13.16 -1.72 -4.15
CA LEU A 105 -13.54 -2.85 -5.01
C LEU A 105 -12.44 -3.18 -6.02
N ALA A 106 -11.83 -2.18 -6.67
CA ALA A 106 -10.74 -2.40 -7.61
C ALA A 106 -9.54 -3.08 -6.94
N PHE A 107 -9.11 -2.58 -5.77
CA PHE A 107 -8.01 -3.17 -5.01
C PHE A 107 -8.31 -4.60 -4.56
N SER A 108 -9.55 -4.90 -4.16
CA SER A 108 -9.95 -6.25 -3.77
C SER A 108 -9.89 -7.24 -4.94
N LEU A 109 -10.26 -6.81 -6.15
CA LEU A 109 -10.18 -7.62 -7.37
C LEU A 109 -8.73 -7.89 -7.79
N PHE A 110 -7.79 -7.00 -7.47
CA PHE A 110 -6.36 -7.23 -7.73
C PHE A 110 -5.67 -8.03 -6.63
N SER A 111 -6.17 -7.99 -5.40
CA SER A 111 -5.55 -8.63 -4.24
C SER A 111 -5.35 -10.13 -4.45
N GLY A 112 -4.10 -10.56 -4.46
CA GLY A 112 -3.72 -11.96 -4.72
C GLY A 112 -3.97 -12.47 -6.14
N ASN A 113 -4.87 -11.83 -6.92
CA ASN A 113 -5.25 -12.31 -8.24
C ASN A 113 -4.15 -12.12 -9.29
N ASN A 114 -3.42 -11.01 -9.25
CA ASN A 114 -2.32 -10.75 -10.18
C ASN A 114 -1.17 -11.74 -10.00
N ASP A 115 -0.81 -12.05 -8.76
CA ASP A 115 0.21 -13.04 -8.43
C ASP A 115 -0.24 -14.45 -8.79
N ALA A 116 -1.51 -14.78 -8.55
CA ALA A 116 -2.09 -16.06 -8.94
C ALA A 116 -2.11 -16.22 -10.48
N PHE A 117 -2.48 -15.18 -11.23
CA PHE A 117 -2.41 -15.19 -12.70
C PHE A 117 -1.00 -15.47 -13.20
N LEU A 118 0.00 -14.81 -12.62
CA LEU A 118 1.41 -15.04 -12.97
C LEU A 118 1.84 -16.46 -12.65
N PHE A 119 1.50 -16.95 -11.43
CA PHE A 119 1.83 -18.29 -11.00
C PHE A 119 1.19 -19.35 -11.91
N ASP A 120 -0.12 -19.26 -12.17
CA ASP A 120 -0.86 -20.18 -13.03
C ASP A 120 -0.30 -20.19 -14.47
N THR A 121 0.09 -19.01 -15.00
CA THR A 121 0.73 -18.86 -16.31
C THR A 121 2.08 -19.61 -16.37
N LEU A 122 2.90 -19.50 -15.32
CA LEU A 122 4.19 -20.17 -15.23
C LEU A 122 4.05 -21.67 -14.97
N GLN A 123 3.10 -22.06 -14.13
CA GLN A 123 2.82 -23.46 -13.82
C GLN A 123 2.34 -24.23 -15.04
N GLY A 124 1.43 -23.64 -15.83
CA GLY A 124 0.97 -24.21 -17.10
C GLY A 124 2.08 -24.39 -18.13
N ALA A 125 3.22 -23.72 -17.96
CA ALA A 125 4.42 -23.85 -18.80
C ALA A 125 5.53 -24.73 -18.20
N GLY A 126 5.30 -25.36 -17.04
CA GLY A 126 6.33 -26.12 -16.32
C GLY A 126 7.45 -25.25 -15.73
N ALA A 127 7.23 -23.94 -15.55
CA ALA A 127 8.23 -22.96 -15.13
C ALA A 127 7.91 -22.35 -13.74
N ALA A 128 7.11 -23.01 -12.90
CA ALA A 128 6.70 -22.53 -11.57
C ALA A 128 7.90 -22.15 -10.66
N ALA A 129 9.04 -22.84 -10.81
CA ALA A 129 10.26 -22.51 -10.06
C ALA A 129 10.81 -21.11 -10.35
N GLN A 130 10.43 -20.48 -11.48
CA GLN A 130 10.84 -19.12 -11.84
C GLN A 130 9.88 -18.04 -11.31
N PHE A 131 8.85 -18.41 -10.56
CA PHE A 131 7.82 -17.47 -10.09
C PHE A 131 8.42 -16.26 -9.35
N ALA A 132 9.30 -16.48 -8.37
CA ALA A 132 9.91 -15.40 -7.60
C ALA A 132 10.68 -14.39 -8.46
N GLU A 133 11.38 -14.87 -9.51
CA GLU A 133 12.11 -14.01 -10.44
C GLU A 133 11.17 -13.13 -11.27
N TRP A 134 10.11 -13.73 -11.83
CA TRP A 134 9.14 -13.00 -12.65
C TRP A 134 8.25 -12.08 -11.81
N GLN A 135 7.85 -12.49 -10.62
CA GLN A 135 7.14 -11.64 -9.68
C GLN A 135 7.97 -10.41 -9.32
N GLY A 136 9.26 -10.57 -9.06
CA GLY A 136 10.17 -9.44 -8.82
C GLY A 136 10.22 -8.47 -10.00
N ARG A 137 10.23 -8.97 -11.23
CA ARG A 137 10.22 -8.12 -12.44
C ARG A 137 8.89 -7.40 -12.64
N VAL A 138 7.75 -8.06 -12.40
CA VAL A 138 6.42 -7.43 -12.48
C VAL A 138 6.27 -6.37 -11.36
N SER A 139 6.71 -6.68 -10.14
CA SER A 139 6.69 -5.72 -9.02
C SER A 139 7.62 -4.52 -9.25
N ALA A 140 8.71 -4.68 -10.02
CA ALA A 140 9.55 -3.55 -10.39
C ALA A 140 8.80 -2.54 -11.29
N MET A 141 7.82 -2.97 -12.09
CA MET A 141 6.99 -2.07 -12.89
C MET A 141 6.10 -1.17 -12.02
N PHE A 142 5.61 -1.68 -10.89
CA PHE A 142 4.91 -0.89 -9.89
C PHE A 142 5.79 0.28 -9.38
N GLN A 143 7.01 0.00 -8.94
CA GLN A 143 7.91 1.04 -8.43
C GLN A 143 8.31 2.04 -9.52
N LEU A 144 8.53 1.56 -10.74
CA LEU A 144 8.85 2.42 -11.87
C LEU A 144 7.68 3.34 -12.22
N ALA A 145 6.46 2.84 -12.21
CA ALA A 145 5.25 3.61 -12.47
C ALA A 145 5.06 4.71 -11.42
N LEU A 146 5.23 4.39 -10.13
CA LEU A 146 5.16 5.38 -9.04
C LEU A 146 6.23 6.47 -9.17
N ALA A 147 7.47 6.10 -9.49
CA ALA A 147 8.55 7.07 -9.65
C ALA A 147 8.32 8.01 -10.84
N ILE A 148 7.93 7.45 -12.00
CA ILE A 148 7.66 8.26 -13.21
C ILE A 148 6.41 9.11 -13.02
N SER A 149 5.35 8.59 -12.40
CA SER A 149 4.14 9.36 -12.13
C SER A 149 4.38 10.50 -11.14
N ALA A 150 5.19 10.29 -10.09
CA ALA A 150 5.54 11.35 -9.15
C ALA A 150 6.37 12.47 -9.83
N ALA A 151 7.33 12.10 -10.69
CA ALA A 151 8.10 13.05 -11.49
C ALA A 151 7.20 13.80 -12.50
N GLY A 152 6.31 13.07 -13.18
CA GLY A 152 5.32 13.66 -14.08
C GLY A 152 4.37 14.62 -13.36
N ALA A 153 3.93 14.28 -12.16
CA ALA A 153 3.12 15.17 -11.33
C ALA A 153 3.87 16.44 -10.94
N ALA A 154 5.16 16.35 -10.56
CA ALA A 154 5.98 17.51 -10.24
C ALA A 154 6.05 18.50 -11.42
N VAL A 155 6.21 17.99 -12.64
CA VAL A 155 6.23 18.81 -13.86
C VAL A 155 4.84 19.38 -14.16
N ALA A 156 3.81 18.53 -14.19
CA ALA A 156 2.46 18.94 -14.58
C ALA A 156 1.84 19.96 -13.63
N LEU A 157 2.10 19.83 -12.32
CA LEU A 157 1.59 20.75 -11.29
C LEU A 157 2.22 22.17 -11.36
N GLY A 158 3.26 22.36 -12.16
CA GLY A 158 3.78 23.69 -12.49
C GLY A 158 2.81 24.54 -13.33
N TRP A 159 1.90 23.90 -14.08
CA TRP A 159 0.97 24.56 -15.01
C TRP A 159 -0.49 24.14 -14.88
N LEU A 160 -0.75 22.99 -14.25
CA LEU A 160 -2.09 22.40 -14.16
C LEU A 160 -2.58 22.34 -12.71
N SER A 161 -3.91 22.39 -12.53
CA SER A 161 -4.51 22.22 -11.22
C SER A 161 -4.44 20.76 -10.73
N LEU A 162 -4.64 20.54 -9.42
CA LEU A 162 -4.65 19.23 -8.79
C LEU A 162 -5.63 18.25 -9.46
N ARG A 163 -6.79 18.73 -9.93
CA ARG A 163 -7.81 17.94 -10.64
C ARG A 163 -7.25 17.28 -11.90
N TRP A 164 -6.41 18.01 -12.66
CA TRP A 164 -5.82 17.48 -13.89
C TRP A 164 -4.92 16.26 -13.64
N MET A 165 -4.40 16.08 -12.43
CA MET A 165 -3.62 14.87 -12.08
C MET A 165 -4.49 13.62 -12.14
N PHE A 166 -5.76 13.71 -11.76
CA PHE A 166 -6.73 12.61 -11.91
C PHE A 166 -7.13 12.43 -13.38
N VAL A 167 -7.47 13.50 -14.08
CA VAL A 167 -7.87 13.44 -15.51
C VAL A 167 -6.75 12.82 -16.36
N LEU A 168 -5.51 13.27 -16.22
CA LEU A 168 -4.37 12.73 -16.96
C LEU A 168 -4.07 11.27 -16.61
N THR A 169 -4.38 10.85 -15.39
CA THR A 169 -4.22 9.44 -14.98
C THR A 169 -5.22 8.52 -15.70
N LEU A 170 -6.38 9.01 -16.15
CA LEU A 170 -7.34 8.20 -16.88
C LEU A 170 -6.76 7.57 -18.16
N ALA A 171 -5.84 8.26 -18.85
CA ALA A 171 -5.26 7.75 -20.09
C ALA A 171 -4.44 6.46 -19.86
N PRO A 172 -3.42 6.40 -18.99
CA PRO A 172 -2.71 5.16 -18.71
C PRO A 172 -3.62 4.08 -18.11
N GLN A 173 -4.62 4.45 -17.29
CA GLN A 173 -5.58 3.48 -16.75
C GLN A 173 -6.44 2.84 -17.86
N ALA A 174 -6.91 3.61 -18.83
CA ALA A 174 -7.63 3.10 -20.01
C ALA A 174 -6.75 2.18 -20.86
N VAL A 175 -5.47 2.52 -21.05
CA VAL A 175 -4.48 1.65 -21.69
C VAL A 175 -4.30 0.35 -20.90
N GLY A 176 -4.32 0.42 -19.57
CA GLY A 176 -4.32 -0.75 -18.69
C GLY A 176 -5.49 -1.70 -18.95
N VAL A 177 -6.71 -1.17 -19.21
CA VAL A 177 -7.87 -2.01 -19.63
C VAL A 177 -7.56 -2.76 -20.91
N VAL A 178 -6.94 -2.11 -21.91
CA VAL A 178 -6.57 -2.76 -23.17
C VAL A 178 -5.58 -3.89 -22.90
N PHE A 179 -4.53 -3.68 -22.11
CA PHE A 179 -3.60 -4.75 -21.76
C PHE A 179 -4.28 -5.90 -21.01
N ALA A 180 -5.18 -5.61 -20.08
CA ALA A 180 -5.95 -6.62 -19.36
C ALA A 180 -6.83 -7.47 -20.31
N LEU A 181 -7.48 -6.84 -21.30
CA LEU A 181 -8.27 -7.52 -22.32
C LEU A 181 -7.43 -8.39 -23.26
N LEU A 182 -6.16 -8.05 -23.49
CA LEU A 182 -5.23 -8.81 -24.33
C LEU A 182 -4.59 -10.00 -23.61
N LEU A 183 -4.70 -10.11 -22.27
CA LEU A 183 -4.27 -11.27 -21.50
C LEU A 183 -5.01 -12.51 -21.97
N SER A 184 -4.34 -13.67 -21.90
CA SER A 184 -4.95 -14.97 -22.15
C SER A 184 -5.13 -15.69 -20.82
N GLU A 185 -6.32 -16.24 -20.56
CA GLU A 185 -6.60 -17.01 -19.33
C GLU A 185 -5.60 -18.16 -19.20
N PRO A 186 -4.89 -18.30 -18.07
CA PRO A 186 -3.98 -19.42 -17.86
C PRO A 186 -4.77 -20.71 -17.68
N LYS A 187 -4.21 -21.83 -18.18
CA LYS A 187 -4.79 -23.15 -17.94
C LYS A 187 -4.70 -23.50 -16.45
N ARG A 188 -5.83 -23.57 -15.79
CA ARG A 188 -5.92 -23.98 -14.38
C ARG A 188 -5.79 -25.51 -14.25
N ARG A 189 -5.04 -25.98 -13.28
CA ARG A 189 -5.29 -27.28 -12.68
C ARG A 189 -6.42 -27.09 -11.67
N SER A 190 -7.47 -27.90 -11.82
CA SER A 190 -8.59 -27.93 -10.85
C SER A 190 -8.12 -28.61 -9.57
N ASP A 191 -7.38 -27.89 -8.74
CA ASP A 191 -7.18 -28.30 -7.36
C ASP A 191 -8.38 -27.78 -6.56
N ALA A 192 -8.98 -28.69 -5.78
CA ALA A 192 -10.21 -28.44 -5.06
C ALA A 192 -10.18 -27.12 -4.27
N ILE A 193 -11.23 -26.31 -4.43
CA ILE A 193 -11.47 -25.11 -3.62
C ILE A 193 -11.42 -25.55 -2.15
N PRO A 194 -10.63 -24.87 -1.27
CA PRO A 194 -10.63 -25.19 0.14
C PRO A 194 -12.06 -25.10 0.69
N ALA A 195 -12.59 -26.18 1.22
CA ALA A 195 -14.01 -26.36 1.53
C ALA A 195 -14.53 -25.39 2.61
N ASN A 196 -13.66 -24.66 3.35
CA ASN A 196 -14.14 -23.76 4.40
C ASN A 196 -13.12 -22.66 4.78
N VAL A 197 -13.17 -21.51 4.10
CA VAL A 197 -12.36 -20.32 4.40
C VAL A 197 -12.60 -19.84 5.85
N PHE A 198 -13.84 -19.91 6.35
CA PHE A 198 -14.18 -19.49 7.70
C PHE A 198 -13.63 -20.41 8.80
N ALA A 199 -13.49 -21.72 8.53
CA ALA A 199 -12.87 -22.64 9.48
C ALA A 199 -11.37 -22.31 9.67
N HIS A 200 -10.65 -22.04 8.57
CA HIS A 200 -9.24 -21.64 8.63
C HIS A 200 -9.06 -20.29 9.33
N LEU A 201 -9.99 -19.35 9.15
CA LEU A 201 -9.97 -18.08 9.88
C LEU A 201 -10.19 -18.32 11.39
N GLY A 202 -11.12 -19.18 11.76
CA GLY A 202 -11.35 -19.57 13.16
C GLY A 202 -10.13 -20.21 13.83
N GLU A 203 -9.43 -21.10 13.12
CA GLU A 203 -8.17 -21.70 13.59
C GLU A 203 -7.07 -20.65 13.79
N ALA A 204 -6.92 -19.72 12.85
CA ALA A 204 -5.94 -18.62 12.95
C ALA A 204 -6.22 -17.72 14.16
N VAL A 205 -7.50 -17.36 14.39
CA VAL A 205 -7.92 -16.59 15.56
C VAL A 205 -7.64 -17.35 16.85
N ALA A 206 -7.87 -18.68 16.88
CA ALA A 206 -7.57 -19.52 18.05
C ALA A 206 -6.07 -19.59 18.34
N VAL A 207 -5.21 -19.71 17.33
CA VAL A 207 -3.74 -19.66 17.48
C VAL A 207 -3.31 -18.30 18.01
N PHE A 208 -3.85 -17.21 17.44
CA PHE A 208 -3.61 -15.84 17.86
C PHE A 208 -4.00 -15.62 19.34
N ALA A 209 -5.12 -16.20 19.80
CA ALA A 209 -5.57 -16.09 21.18
C ALA A 209 -4.66 -16.83 22.17
N ARG A 210 -4.08 -17.98 21.77
CA ARG A 210 -3.29 -18.86 22.64
C ARG A 210 -1.84 -18.42 22.80
N ASP A 211 -1.21 -17.85 21.78
CA ASP A 211 0.21 -17.45 21.79
C ASP A 211 0.35 -15.95 22.07
N ALA A 212 0.76 -15.61 23.29
CA ALA A 212 0.94 -14.21 23.71
C ALA A 212 2.09 -13.50 22.97
N ARG A 213 3.16 -14.21 22.58
CA ARG A 213 4.28 -13.63 21.81
C ARG A 213 3.83 -13.31 20.39
N LEU A 214 3.14 -14.25 19.75
CA LEU A 214 2.59 -14.10 18.43
C LEU A 214 1.57 -12.95 18.38
N ARG A 215 0.67 -12.90 19.35
CA ARG A 215 -0.33 -11.80 19.49
C ARG A 215 0.33 -10.43 19.61
N ARG A 216 1.36 -10.29 20.46
CA ARG A 216 2.10 -9.02 20.62
C ARG A 216 2.83 -8.61 19.35
N LEU A 217 3.48 -9.55 18.67
CA LEU A 217 4.19 -9.29 17.42
C LEU A 217 3.22 -8.87 16.30
N SER A 218 2.10 -9.58 16.15
CA SER A 218 1.08 -9.28 15.14
C SER A 218 0.41 -7.94 15.43
N LEU A 219 0.05 -7.65 16.68
CA LEU A 219 -0.54 -6.37 17.05
C LEU A 219 0.43 -5.20 16.82
N ALA A 220 1.71 -5.37 17.19
CA ALA A 220 2.73 -4.38 16.90
C ALA A 220 2.88 -4.13 15.40
N SER A 221 2.81 -5.18 14.58
CA SER A 221 2.88 -5.07 13.11
C SER A 221 1.66 -4.38 12.51
N MET A 222 0.46 -4.72 12.97
CA MET A 222 -0.78 -4.05 12.55
C MET A 222 -0.74 -2.55 12.88
N LEU A 223 -0.33 -2.18 14.12
CA LEU A 223 -0.22 -0.80 14.55
C LEU A 223 0.88 -0.04 13.80
N ALA A 224 2.05 -0.65 13.59
CA ALA A 224 3.14 -0.06 12.82
C ALA A 224 2.71 0.23 11.38
N PHE A 225 2.02 -0.70 10.74
CA PHE A 225 1.45 -0.51 9.41
C PHE A 225 0.42 0.62 9.41
N ALA A 226 -0.56 0.57 10.31
CA ALA A 226 -1.65 1.53 10.37
C ALA A 226 -1.16 2.97 10.57
N LEU A 227 -0.28 3.19 11.56
CA LEU A 227 0.26 4.52 11.85
C LEU A 227 1.24 4.98 10.76
N GLY A 228 2.08 4.08 10.26
CA GLY A 228 3.03 4.39 9.18
C GLY A 228 2.34 4.82 7.91
N GLU A 229 1.34 4.05 7.47
CA GLU A 229 0.55 4.34 6.27
C GLU A 229 -0.31 5.60 6.44
N ALA A 230 -0.93 5.80 7.62
CA ALA A 230 -1.70 7.00 7.90
C ALA A 230 -0.83 8.26 7.83
N LYS A 231 0.37 8.25 8.41
CA LYS A 231 1.33 9.35 8.28
C LYS A 231 1.75 9.57 6.84
N HIS A 232 2.08 8.50 6.12
CA HIS A 232 2.50 8.56 4.72
C HIS A 232 1.43 9.23 3.85
N MET A 233 0.17 8.81 3.98
CA MET A 233 -0.96 9.42 3.24
C MET A 233 -1.22 10.88 3.64
N PHE A 234 -0.86 11.26 4.87
CA PHE A 234 -1.08 12.60 5.39
C PHE A 234 0.09 13.57 5.14
N HIS A 235 1.31 13.09 4.90
CA HIS A 235 2.50 13.91 4.68
C HIS A 235 2.30 15.03 3.66
N PRO A 236 1.63 14.83 2.48
CA PRO A 236 1.42 15.91 1.53
C PRO A 236 0.63 17.09 2.10
N ALA A 237 -0.31 16.86 3.03
CA ALA A 237 -1.03 17.93 3.71
C ALA A 237 -0.13 18.79 4.60
N PHE A 238 0.86 18.18 5.27
CA PHE A 238 1.88 18.88 6.03
C PHE A 238 2.88 19.60 5.10
N PHE A 239 3.32 18.96 4.03
CA PHE A 239 4.26 19.55 3.07
C PHE A 239 3.68 20.79 2.37
N ALA A 240 2.39 20.77 2.07
CA ALA A 240 1.69 21.89 1.44
C ALA A 240 1.69 23.19 2.29
N LEU A 241 2.05 23.11 3.58
CA LEU A 241 2.25 24.30 4.41
C LEU A 241 3.52 25.08 4.07
N PHE A 242 4.50 24.43 3.42
CA PHE A 242 5.83 25.00 3.16
C PHE A 242 6.21 24.99 1.67
N TRP A 243 5.67 24.04 0.92
CA TRP A 243 6.07 23.78 -0.46
C TRP A 243 4.91 23.99 -1.43
N PRO A 244 5.18 24.54 -2.61
CA PRO A 244 4.19 24.65 -3.67
C PRO A 244 3.80 23.26 -4.20
N ALA A 245 2.65 23.15 -4.86
CA ALA A 245 2.08 21.87 -5.30
C ALA A 245 3.04 21.03 -6.15
N TRP A 246 3.83 21.64 -7.05
CA TRP A 246 4.81 20.91 -7.87
C TRP A 246 5.89 20.21 -7.03
N ALA A 247 6.30 20.83 -5.91
CA ALA A 247 7.32 20.27 -5.03
C ALA A 247 6.82 19.05 -4.25
N LEU A 248 5.50 18.85 -4.10
CA LEU A 248 4.91 17.64 -3.51
C LEU A 248 5.22 16.41 -4.39
N GLY A 249 5.19 16.56 -5.71
CA GLY A 249 5.63 15.51 -6.63
C GLY A 249 7.11 15.17 -6.46
N ALA A 250 7.98 16.20 -6.35
CA ALA A 250 9.41 15.99 -6.10
C ALA A 250 9.67 15.31 -4.74
N ALA A 251 8.91 15.65 -3.69
CA ALA A 251 8.97 14.95 -2.40
C ALA A 251 8.61 13.47 -2.56
N GLY A 252 7.57 13.15 -3.34
CA GLY A 252 7.18 11.77 -3.63
C GLY A 252 8.32 10.98 -4.30
N VAL A 253 9.01 11.57 -5.30
CA VAL A 253 10.19 10.94 -5.92
C VAL A 253 11.27 10.66 -4.88
N ALA A 254 11.59 11.63 -4.02
CA ALA A 254 12.61 11.47 -2.98
C ALA A 254 12.24 10.38 -1.97
N VAL A 255 11.00 10.35 -1.50
CA VAL A 255 10.47 9.32 -0.58
C VAL A 255 10.62 7.93 -1.18
N HIS A 256 10.17 7.73 -2.42
CA HIS A 256 10.23 6.41 -3.07
C HIS A 256 11.66 5.97 -3.39
N ALA A 257 12.52 6.89 -3.84
CA ALA A 257 13.94 6.60 -4.12
C ALA A 257 14.70 6.20 -2.85
N LEU A 258 14.49 6.91 -1.74
CA LEU A 258 15.13 6.62 -0.45
C LEU A 258 14.58 5.33 0.17
N ALA A 259 13.28 5.07 0.06
CA ALA A 259 12.69 3.80 0.48
C ALA A 259 13.26 2.61 -0.33
N ALA A 260 13.39 2.76 -1.66
CA ALA A 260 14.00 1.73 -2.51
C ALA A 260 15.47 1.46 -2.13
N LEU A 261 16.25 2.50 -1.84
CA LEU A 261 17.61 2.36 -1.30
C LEU A 261 17.59 1.62 0.04
N GLY A 262 16.66 1.96 0.93
CA GLY A 262 16.42 1.27 2.20
C GLY A 262 16.15 -0.22 2.02
N PHE A 263 15.29 -0.60 1.09
CA PHE A 263 15.01 -2.02 0.77
C PHE A 263 16.27 -2.74 0.26
N ARG A 264 17.06 -2.10 -0.61
CA ARG A 264 18.32 -2.67 -1.11
C ARG A 264 19.31 -2.94 0.02
N LEU A 265 19.38 -2.06 1.00
CA LEU A 265 20.29 -2.20 2.17
C LEU A 265 19.70 -3.13 3.25
N GLY A 266 18.39 -3.31 3.29
CA GLY A 266 17.66 -3.98 4.38
C GLY A 266 18.12 -5.40 4.65
N GLY A 267 18.29 -6.23 3.62
CA GLY A 267 18.75 -7.61 3.79
C GLY A 267 20.17 -7.73 4.38
N GLY A 268 21.08 -6.85 3.97
CA GLY A 268 22.44 -6.77 4.51
C GLY A 268 22.44 -6.32 5.98
N THR A 269 21.64 -5.29 6.28
CA THR A 269 21.49 -4.75 7.63
C THR A 269 20.90 -5.78 8.59
N VAL A 270 19.86 -6.49 8.17
CA VAL A 270 19.22 -7.54 8.98
C VAL A 270 20.19 -8.70 9.24
N ARG A 271 20.96 -9.15 8.23
CA ARG A 271 21.97 -10.20 8.42
C ARG A 271 23.07 -9.80 9.42
N ARG A 272 23.47 -8.52 9.41
CA ARG A 272 24.58 -8.01 10.26
C ARG A 272 24.15 -7.77 11.71
N PHE A 273 22.94 -7.23 11.94
CA PHE A 273 22.52 -6.73 13.25
C PHE A 273 21.36 -7.55 13.87
N GLY A 274 20.71 -8.42 13.10
CA GLY A 274 19.54 -9.20 13.52
C GLY A 274 18.23 -8.41 13.38
N GLU A 275 17.12 -9.14 13.20
CA GLU A 275 15.82 -8.59 12.84
C GLU A 275 15.28 -7.58 13.88
N LEU A 276 15.27 -7.97 15.16
CA LEU A 276 14.67 -7.11 16.21
C LEU A 276 15.46 -5.83 16.46
N ARG A 277 16.80 -5.89 16.40
CA ARG A 277 17.64 -4.68 16.53
C ARG A 277 17.42 -3.71 15.38
N VAL A 278 17.34 -4.25 14.15
CA VAL A 278 17.09 -3.43 12.96
C VAL A 278 15.70 -2.83 13.03
N LEU A 279 14.69 -3.60 13.41
CA LEU A 279 13.32 -3.12 13.51
C LEU A 279 13.19 -1.98 14.54
N VAL A 280 13.75 -2.16 15.74
CA VAL A 280 13.74 -1.13 16.81
C VAL A 280 14.56 0.10 16.39
N GLY A 281 15.79 -0.11 15.89
CA GLY A 281 16.69 0.99 15.51
C GLY A 281 16.15 1.81 14.33
N ALA A 282 15.64 1.17 13.28
CA ALA A 282 15.06 1.84 12.12
C ALA A 282 13.78 2.60 12.51
N SER A 283 12.91 1.99 13.32
CA SER A 283 11.70 2.66 13.83
C SER A 283 12.05 3.88 14.68
N ALA A 284 13.00 3.75 15.62
CA ALA A 284 13.44 4.85 16.46
C ALA A 284 14.05 5.99 15.65
N ALA A 285 14.92 5.69 14.67
CA ALA A 285 15.52 6.69 13.78
C ALA A 285 14.46 7.43 12.95
N SER A 286 13.48 6.69 12.39
CA SER A 286 12.37 7.28 11.65
C SER A 286 11.53 8.22 12.52
N ILE A 287 11.21 7.81 13.75
CA ILE A 287 10.44 8.64 14.71
C ILE A 287 11.23 9.91 15.07
N VAL A 288 12.52 9.79 15.38
CA VAL A 288 13.34 10.95 15.76
C VAL A 288 13.40 11.97 14.63
N LEU A 289 13.65 11.53 13.39
CA LEU A 289 13.69 12.43 12.24
C LEU A 289 12.31 13.02 11.93
N GLY A 290 11.26 12.20 11.93
CA GLY A 290 9.88 12.65 11.69
C GLY A 290 9.42 13.64 12.75
N ALA A 291 9.59 13.29 14.02
CA ALA A 291 9.22 14.18 15.14
C ALA A 291 10.01 15.49 15.13
N ALA A 292 11.32 15.46 14.88
CA ALA A 292 12.15 16.66 14.77
C ALA A 292 11.69 17.56 13.62
N ALA A 293 11.42 16.99 12.43
CA ALA A 293 10.96 17.73 11.26
C ALA A 293 9.60 18.40 11.49
N VAL A 294 8.72 17.77 12.28
CA VAL A 294 7.37 18.28 12.56
C VAL A 294 7.37 19.23 13.78
N ALA A 295 8.19 18.93 14.80
CA ALA A 295 8.30 19.78 16.02
C ALA A 295 8.96 21.13 15.73
N ILE A 296 9.96 21.15 14.83
CA ILE A 296 10.67 22.37 14.39
C ILE A 296 10.46 22.54 12.88
N PRO A 297 9.25 22.98 12.47
CA PRO A 297 8.90 23.00 11.07
C PRO A 297 9.68 24.10 10.31
N THR A 298 10.31 23.69 9.23
CA THR A 298 11.06 24.54 8.32
C THR A 298 10.80 24.17 6.88
N ILE A 299 11.26 24.94 5.94
CA ILE A 299 11.20 24.60 4.52
C ILE A 299 11.95 23.28 4.21
N ALA A 300 12.88 22.85 5.08
CA ALA A 300 13.62 21.58 4.94
C ALA A 300 12.84 20.38 5.51
N SER A 301 11.78 20.60 6.30
CA SER A 301 11.03 19.51 6.95
C SER A 301 10.54 18.41 6.01
N PRO A 302 9.99 18.70 4.81
CA PRO A 302 9.63 17.67 3.84
C PRO A 302 10.83 16.82 3.40
N GLY A 303 12.00 17.44 3.22
CA GLY A 303 13.24 16.73 2.87
C GLY A 303 13.74 15.81 4.00
N ILE A 304 13.61 16.23 5.26
CA ILE A 304 13.98 15.40 6.43
C ILE A 304 13.03 14.20 6.54
N ILE A 305 11.73 14.38 6.31
CA ILE A 305 10.75 13.29 6.30
C ILE A 305 11.02 12.34 5.13
N ALA A 306 11.38 12.86 3.95
CA ALA A 306 11.79 12.02 2.82
C ALA A 306 13.04 11.22 3.18
N LEU A 307 14.04 11.80 3.85
CA LEU A 307 15.23 11.10 4.32
C LEU A 307 14.89 9.98 5.31
N ALA A 308 13.92 10.20 6.20
CA ALA A 308 13.46 9.17 7.14
C ALA A 308 12.90 7.91 6.42
N SER A 309 12.44 8.03 5.18
CA SER A 309 11.92 6.90 4.39
C SER A 309 12.97 5.83 4.08
N ILE A 310 14.27 6.14 4.20
CA ILE A 310 15.35 5.13 4.04
C ILE A 310 15.24 4.01 5.09
N PHE A 311 14.70 4.30 6.27
CA PHE A 311 14.54 3.34 7.36
C PHE A 311 13.34 2.40 7.16
N PHE A 312 12.43 2.75 6.25
CA PHE A 312 11.24 1.92 5.96
C PHE A 312 11.65 0.55 5.39
N GLY A 313 12.58 0.50 4.45
CA GLY A 313 13.02 -0.75 3.84
C GLY A 313 13.61 -1.74 4.84
N PRO A 314 14.63 -1.38 5.63
CA PRO A 314 15.20 -2.25 6.67
C PRO A 314 14.17 -2.70 7.71
N ALA A 315 13.29 -1.81 8.17
CA ALA A 315 12.22 -2.16 9.12
C ALA A 315 11.23 -3.19 8.51
N SER A 316 10.80 -2.98 7.27
CA SER A 316 9.91 -3.86 6.55
C SER A 316 10.51 -5.26 6.32
N VAL A 317 11.78 -5.34 5.90
CA VAL A 317 12.50 -6.61 5.74
C VAL A 317 12.64 -7.34 7.07
N ALA A 318 12.99 -6.63 8.14
CA ALA A 318 13.11 -7.21 9.48
C ALA A 318 11.78 -7.74 9.99
N GLN A 319 10.71 -6.95 9.85
CA GLN A 319 9.35 -7.34 10.24
C GLN A 319 8.86 -8.56 9.46
N SER A 320 9.02 -8.57 8.14
CA SER A 320 8.65 -9.69 7.29
C SER A 320 9.39 -10.96 7.67
N SER A 321 10.71 -10.88 7.93
CA SER A 321 11.52 -12.02 8.38
C SER A 321 11.04 -12.58 9.72
N LEU A 322 10.77 -11.71 10.71
CA LEU A 322 10.23 -12.12 12.01
C LEU A 322 8.87 -12.83 11.88
N MET A 323 7.98 -12.30 11.04
CA MET A 323 6.68 -12.89 10.80
C MET A 323 6.78 -14.26 10.13
N GLN A 324 7.63 -14.39 9.11
CA GLN A 324 7.84 -15.68 8.43
C GLN A 324 8.39 -16.76 9.37
N ARG A 325 9.20 -16.39 10.36
CA ARG A 325 9.72 -17.33 11.38
C ARG A 325 8.71 -17.63 12.47
N ALA A 326 7.80 -16.70 12.77
CA ALA A 326 6.80 -16.89 13.83
C ALA A 326 5.66 -17.83 13.42
N PHE A 327 5.42 -18.03 12.11
CA PHE A 327 4.33 -18.87 11.62
C PHE A 327 4.83 -20.20 11.07
N THR A 328 4.08 -21.27 11.34
CA THR A 328 4.26 -22.55 10.63
C THR A 328 3.86 -22.40 9.17
N TYR A 329 4.34 -23.26 8.29
CA TYR A 329 4.05 -23.20 6.85
C TYR A 329 2.54 -23.17 6.56
N ALA A 330 1.75 -24.00 7.25
CA ALA A 330 0.30 -24.06 7.09
C ALA A 330 -0.44 -22.79 7.56
N GLN A 331 0.14 -22.04 8.52
CA GLN A 331 -0.49 -20.86 9.11
C GLN A 331 -0.14 -19.55 8.39
N ARG A 332 0.96 -19.52 7.60
CA ARG A 332 1.51 -18.27 7.03
C ARG A 332 0.50 -17.45 6.24
N ALA A 333 -0.23 -18.11 5.33
CA ALA A 333 -1.19 -17.40 4.47
C ALA A 333 -2.35 -16.80 5.29
N THR A 334 -2.96 -17.60 6.16
CA THR A 334 -4.12 -17.18 6.97
C THR A 334 -3.75 -16.09 7.98
N MET A 335 -2.58 -16.23 8.63
CA MET A 335 -2.09 -15.23 9.57
C MET A 335 -1.69 -13.93 8.88
N ALA A 336 -1.09 -14.00 7.69
CA ALA A 336 -0.79 -12.81 6.88
C ALA A 336 -2.07 -12.06 6.50
N SER A 337 -3.12 -12.77 6.08
CA SER A 337 -4.43 -12.17 5.78
C SER A 337 -5.09 -11.53 7.01
N LEU A 338 -5.03 -12.20 8.17
CA LEU A 338 -5.57 -11.65 9.42
C LEU A 338 -4.84 -10.36 9.83
N ILE A 339 -3.51 -10.35 9.72
CA ILE A 339 -2.69 -9.17 10.03
C ILE A 339 -2.96 -8.04 9.04
N SER A 340 -3.11 -8.34 7.76
CA SER A 340 -3.46 -7.38 6.72
C SER A 340 -4.84 -6.75 6.99
N LEU A 341 -5.85 -7.57 7.26
CA LEU A 341 -7.21 -7.12 7.60
C LEU A 341 -7.20 -6.21 8.84
N GLY A 342 -6.58 -6.67 9.94
CA GLY A 342 -6.47 -5.89 11.16
C GLY A 342 -5.69 -4.58 10.95
N GLY A 343 -4.61 -4.62 10.19
CA GLY A 343 -3.83 -3.45 9.81
C GLY A 343 -4.63 -2.43 8.99
N ASN A 344 -5.41 -2.88 8.01
CA ASN A 344 -6.28 -2.01 7.20
C ASN A 344 -7.40 -1.35 8.02
N LEU A 345 -8.02 -2.09 8.94
CA LEU A 345 -9.05 -1.52 9.83
C LEU A 345 -8.46 -0.49 10.80
N LEU A 346 -7.30 -0.80 11.41
CA LEU A 346 -6.60 0.15 12.26
C LEU A 346 -6.12 1.38 11.47
N PHE A 347 -5.66 1.21 10.23
CA PHE A 347 -5.33 2.31 9.34
C PHE A 347 -6.54 3.21 9.09
N ALA A 348 -7.71 2.63 8.77
CA ALA A 348 -8.91 3.41 8.52
C ALA A 348 -9.29 4.30 9.71
N VAL A 349 -9.14 3.78 10.93
CA VAL A 349 -9.35 4.57 12.17
C VAL A 349 -8.25 5.62 12.34
N ALA A 350 -6.98 5.23 12.18
CA ALA A 350 -5.84 6.11 12.42
C ALA A 350 -5.81 7.29 11.44
N VAL A 351 -6.05 7.05 10.14
CA VAL A 351 -6.00 8.11 9.13
C VAL A 351 -7.16 9.11 9.29
N PHE A 352 -8.36 8.62 9.62
CA PHE A 352 -9.50 9.50 9.93
C PHE A 352 -9.26 10.32 11.19
N ALA A 353 -8.78 9.68 12.28
CA ALA A 353 -8.46 10.37 13.52
C ALA A 353 -7.39 11.46 13.31
N LEU A 354 -6.39 11.18 12.47
CA LEU A 354 -5.34 12.14 12.11
C LEU A 354 -5.92 13.36 11.38
N GLY A 355 -6.80 13.15 10.41
CA GLY A 355 -7.50 14.24 9.71
C GLY A 355 -8.43 15.05 10.61
N ALA A 356 -9.21 14.38 11.47
CA ALA A 356 -10.09 15.03 12.43
C ALA A 356 -9.31 15.83 13.49
N ALA A 357 -8.16 15.34 13.94
CA ALA A 357 -7.24 16.10 14.78
C ALA A 357 -6.68 17.32 14.00
N ALA A 358 -6.32 17.15 12.74
CA ALA A 358 -5.77 18.23 11.93
C ALA A 358 -6.76 19.37 11.70
N ASP A 359 -8.04 19.10 11.55
CA ASP A 359 -9.08 20.13 11.46
C ASP A 359 -9.23 20.96 12.75
N ARG A 360 -8.89 20.37 13.92
CA ARG A 360 -9.03 21.04 15.22
C ARG A 360 -7.76 21.77 15.68
N ILE A 361 -6.61 21.12 15.51
CA ILE A 361 -5.33 21.60 16.07
C ILE A 361 -4.28 21.90 14.99
N GLY A 362 -4.64 21.75 13.70
CA GLY A 362 -3.77 21.95 12.55
C GLY A 362 -2.95 20.71 12.20
N ALA A 363 -2.59 20.61 10.90
CA ALA A 363 -1.89 19.44 10.32
C ALA A 363 -0.55 19.14 11.01
N ARG A 364 0.18 20.17 11.44
CA ARG A 364 1.45 20.03 12.17
C ARG A 364 1.28 19.26 13.47
N PHE A 365 0.39 19.72 14.35
CA PHE A 365 0.23 19.12 15.69
C PHE A 365 -0.42 17.75 15.62
N ALA A 366 -1.32 17.53 14.67
CA ALA A 366 -1.88 16.22 14.40
C ALA A 366 -0.81 15.21 13.99
N LEU A 367 0.07 15.59 13.04
CA LEU A 367 1.17 14.73 12.61
C LEU A 367 2.19 14.48 13.71
N LEU A 368 2.51 15.48 14.55
CA LEU A 368 3.37 15.32 15.72
C LEU A 368 2.78 14.30 16.71
N GLY A 369 1.47 14.38 16.97
CA GLY A 369 0.75 13.39 17.77
C GLY A 369 0.87 11.96 17.19
N ALA A 370 0.76 11.82 15.87
CA ALA A 370 0.93 10.54 15.20
C ALA A 370 2.38 10.00 15.31
N GLU A 371 3.41 10.89 15.27
CA GLU A 371 4.79 10.49 15.54
C GLU A 371 4.96 9.97 16.98
N ILE A 372 4.40 10.65 17.95
CA ILE A 372 4.42 10.25 19.35
C ILE A 372 3.72 8.90 19.56
N LEU A 373 2.59 8.67 18.90
CA LEU A 373 1.85 7.40 18.97
C LEU A 373 2.62 6.20 18.37
N THR A 374 3.64 6.42 17.56
CA THR A 374 4.54 5.35 17.08
C THR A 374 5.55 4.89 18.14
N ILE A 375 5.81 5.68 19.19
CA ILE A 375 6.74 5.32 20.28
C ILE A 375 6.29 4.05 21.02
N PRO A 376 5.04 3.92 21.52
CA PRO A 376 4.56 2.67 22.14
C PRO A 376 4.75 1.42 21.28
N VAL A 377 4.57 1.54 19.97
CA VAL A 377 4.77 0.43 19.01
C VAL A 377 6.24 0.00 18.98
N THR A 378 7.15 0.97 18.91
CA THR A 378 8.60 0.70 18.96
C THR A 378 9.03 0.09 20.30
N LEU A 379 8.44 0.55 21.41
CA LEU A 379 8.66 -0.02 22.74
C LEU A 379 8.13 -1.46 22.84
N LEU A 380 7.04 -1.78 22.16
CA LEU A 380 6.52 -3.14 22.10
C LEU A 380 7.50 -4.09 21.37
N TYR A 381 8.09 -3.66 20.26
CA TYR A 381 9.17 -4.41 19.58
C TYR A 381 10.42 -4.55 20.48
N TRP A 382 10.78 -3.51 21.19
CA TRP A 382 11.92 -3.56 22.11
C TRP A 382 11.70 -4.53 23.28
N ARG A 383 10.49 -4.59 23.84
CA ARG A 383 10.13 -5.59 24.86
C ARG A 383 10.23 -7.02 24.31
N LEU A 384 9.76 -7.24 23.08
CA LEU A 384 9.92 -8.53 22.40
C LEU A 384 11.39 -8.91 22.19
N TYR A 385 12.25 -7.93 21.95
CA TYR A 385 13.71 -8.13 21.87
C TYR A 385 14.34 -8.58 23.21
N ARG A 386 13.89 -8.02 24.33
CA ARG A 386 14.40 -8.37 25.65
C ARG A 386 13.98 -9.75 26.15
N THR A 387 12.88 -10.26 25.63
CA THR A 387 12.33 -11.58 26.02
C THR A 387 12.68 -12.69 25.02
N ALA A 388 13.46 -12.40 24.00
CA ALA A 388 13.98 -13.33 22.99
C ALA A 388 15.41 -13.75 23.29
#